data_b1fe9964f0c2ed87b6bd4ad7529bb49d
#
_entry.id   b1fe9964f0c2ed87b6bd4ad7529bb49d
#
_cell.length_a   1.000
_cell.length_b   1.000
_cell.length_c   1.000
_cell.angle_alpha   90.00
_cell.angle_beta   90.00
_cell.angle_gamma   90.00
#
_symmetry.space_group_name_H-M   'P 1'
#
loop_
_entity.id
_entity.type
_entity.pdbx_description
1 polymer ?
#
loop_
_entity_poly.entity_id
_entity_poly.type
_entity_poly.pdbx_seq_one_letter_code
_entity_poly.pdbx_strand_id
1 'polypeptide(L)'
;MNNTAFSFGDAAHLSRFAVASPKPAFSGAWTTLELQPDIFVPQRFSIGVVVQSPGERIHFKLLDDFKKFECLYRDAFPQKSIGELLAYAESTLRRAAQDRTAIPEVSFDTDCLMLDAPRFTSGADKEATVERLFEEVVVMAPARKGALASFESMDNPRARELVNDELKRIAGMDFDRIATQQNQGVILDYQGEKHFLDLNLLTPRGCGSVASAVYKTAQSVEMNLLKSSRDLTTYSRIRDIDDIGLFLLLPEPSAIDPKEYKRIEGVIHDYEWKLERDGFRVASMPSAAELAREIYDWAKPALA
;
A
#
# COMPACT_ATOMS: atom_id res chain seq x y z
N MET A 1 -14.30 9.53 -53.62
CA MET A 1 -14.29 9.44 -52.15
C MET A 1 -14.62 8.01 -51.79
N ASN A 2 -13.60 7.18 -51.58
CA ASN A 2 -13.78 5.76 -51.31
C ASN A 2 -14.00 5.56 -49.81
N ASN A 3 -15.22 5.18 -49.43
CA ASN A 3 -15.59 4.75 -48.12
C ASN A 3 -15.11 3.31 -47.92
N THR A 4 -13.93 3.11 -47.38
CA THR A 4 -13.46 1.79 -46.91
C THR A 4 -14.18 1.47 -45.59
N ALA A 5 -15.31 0.79 -45.70
CA ALA A 5 -15.95 0.13 -44.56
C ALA A 5 -14.95 -0.89 -44.01
N PHE A 6 -14.49 -0.72 -42.76
CA PHE A 6 -13.78 -1.75 -42.03
C PHE A 6 -14.75 -2.93 -41.80
N SER A 7 -14.57 -3.98 -42.59
CA SER A 7 -15.22 -5.27 -42.35
C SER A 7 -14.56 -5.87 -41.10
N PHE A 8 -15.26 -5.85 -39.96
CA PHE A 8 -14.90 -6.70 -38.82
C PHE A 8 -14.98 -8.16 -39.29
N GLY A 9 -13.84 -8.82 -39.29
CA GLY A 9 -13.68 -10.19 -39.73
C GLY A 9 -14.69 -11.10 -39.04
N ASP A 10 -15.16 -11.99 -39.84
CA ASP A 10 -16.10 -13.10 -39.66
C ASP A 10 -16.51 -13.40 -38.19
N ALA A 11 -17.74 -13.03 -37.83
CA ALA A 11 -18.33 -13.33 -36.52
C ALA A 11 -18.26 -14.84 -36.17
N ALA A 12 -18.19 -15.68 -37.20
CA ALA A 12 -17.99 -17.16 -37.09
C ALA A 12 -16.56 -17.50 -36.60
N HIS A 13 -15.57 -16.67 -36.84
CA HIS A 13 -14.20 -16.89 -36.34
C HIS A 13 -14.08 -16.52 -34.84
N LEU A 14 -14.75 -15.44 -34.43
CA LEU A 14 -14.77 -15.01 -33.03
C LEU A 14 -15.60 -15.95 -32.14
N SER A 15 -16.65 -16.59 -32.69
CA SER A 15 -17.45 -17.56 -31.92
C SER A 15 -16.67 -18.83 -31.53
N ARG A 16 -15.58 -19.19 -32.22
CA ARG A 16 -14.70 -20.32 -31.88
C ARG A 16 -13.83 -20.04 -30.63
N PHE A 17 -13.62 -18.77 -30.28
CA PHE A 17 -12.88 -18.35 -29.08
C PHE A 17 -13.79 -17.94 -27.93
N ALA A 18 -15.09 -17.86 -28.17
CA ALA A 18 -16.09 -17.65 -27.12
C ALA A 18 -16.21 -18.92 -26.28
N VAL A 19 -15.34 -19.04 -25.27
CA VAL A 19 -15.62 -19.94 -24.14
C VAL A 19 -16.98 -19.51 -23.62
N ALA A 20 -17.94 -20.47 -23.52
CA ALA A 20 -19.26 -20.20 -22.97
C ALA A 20 -19.10 -19.77 -21.49
N SER A 21 -18.82 -18.51 -21.27
CA SER A 21 -18.87 -17.93 -19.93
C SER A 21 -20.31 -17.98 -19.45
N PRO A 22 -20.58 -18.44 -18.23
CA PRO A 22 -21.92 -18.42 -17.67
C PRO A 22 -22.48 -16.99 -17.82
N LYS A 23 -23.72 -16.86 -18.26
CA LYS A 23 -24.38 -15.54 -18.39
C LYS A 23 -24.25 -14.84 -17.03
N PRO A 24 -23.78 -13.59 -17.00
CA PRO A 24 -23.72 -12.85 -15.76
C PRO A 24 -25.12 -12.76 -15.15
N ALA A 25 -25.24 -12.98 -13.85
CA ALA A 25 -26.54 -12.91 -13.16
C ALA A 25 -27.09 -11.48 -13.15
N PHE A 26 -26.21 -10.48 -13.27
CA PHE A 26 -26.54 -9.08 -13.38
C PHE A 26 -25.92 -8.46 -14.66
N SER A 27 -26.70 -7.63 -15.36
CA SER A 27 -26.22 -6.77 -16.45
C SER A 27 -27.05 -5.47 -16.48
N GLY A 28 -26.39 -4.36 -16.78
CA GLY A 28 -27.07 -3.05 -16.78
C GLY A 28 -26.16 -1.91 -17.21
N ALA A 29 -26.63 -0.69 -16.95
CA ALA A 29 -25.87 0.53 -17.12
C ALA A 29 -25.29 0.99 -15.78
N TRP A 30 -24.16 1.68 -15.83
CA TRP A 30 -23.55 2.35 -14.67
C TRP A 30 -23.00 3.71 -15.07
N THR A 31 -22.89 4.60 -14.12
CA THR A 31 -22.28 5.92 -14.27
C THR A 31 -21.64 6.39 -12.97
N THR A 32 -20.78 7.40 -13.04
CA THR A 32 -20.24 8.10 -11.88
C THR A 32 -21.10 9.31 -11.53
N LEU A 33 -21.26 9.55 -10.22
CA LEU A 33 -21.66 10.86 -9.72
C LEU A 33 -20.40 11.69 -9.53
N GLU A 34 -20.36 12.84 -10.18
CA GLU A 34 -19.24 13.77 -10.14
C GLU A 34 -19.59 15.03 -9.36
N LEU A 35 -18.64 15.49 -8.55
CA LEU A 35 -18.67 16.74 -7.82
C LEU A 35 -17.67 17.70 -8.47
N GLN A 36 -18.13 18.89 -8.82
CA GLN A 36 -17.30 20.05 -9.17
C GLN A 36 -17.35 21.04 -8.00
N PRO A 37 -16.33 21.06 -7.12
CA PRO A 37 -16.35 21.87 -5.90
C PRO A 37 -16.39 23.38 -6.15
N ASP A 38 -15.83 23.81 -7.28
CA ASP A 38 -15.81 25.20 -7.72
C ASP A 38 -16.27 25.27 -9.18
N ILE A 39 -17.36 25.97 -9.42
CA ILE A 39 -17.97 26.12 -10.76
C ILE A 39 -17.06 26.85 -11.76
N PHE A 40 -16.10 27.65 -11.27
CA PHE A 40 -15.13 28.37 -12.10
C PHE A 40 -13.90 27.52 -12.48
N VAL A 41 -13.69 26.39 -11.76
CA VAL A 41 -12.59 25.47 -12.00
C VAL A 41 -13.13 24.19 -12.61
N PRO A 42 -12.71 23.78 -13.83
CA PRO A 42 -13.27 22.62 -14.52
C PRO A 42 -12.81 21.27 -13.93
N GLN A 43 -12.42 21.24 -12.65
CA GLN A 43 -11.99 20.04 -11.96
C GLN A 43 -13.19 19.31 -11.36
N ARG A 44 -13.33 18.04 -11.72
CA ARG A 44 -14.39 17.15 -11.27
C ARG A 44 -13.80 15.95 -10.54
N PHE A 45 -14.52 15.49 -9.52
CA PHE A 45 -14.17 14.32 -8.73
C PHE A 45 -15.32 13.33 -8.72
N SER A 46 -15.02 12.09 -9.07
CA SER A 46 -15.98 11.00 -8.91
C SER A 46 -16.19 10.75 -7.40
N ILE A 47 -17.41 11.01 -6.92
CA ILE A 47 -17.79 10.89 -5.50
C ILE A 47 -18.81 9.78 -5.26
N GLY A 48 -19.23 9.09 -6.31
CA GLY A 48 -20.19 8.01 -6.20
C GLY A 48 -20.33 7.22 -7.49
N VAL A 49 -21.01 6.09 -7.38
CA VAL A 49 -21.37 5.22 -8.50
C VAL A 49 -22.86 4.93 -8.45
N VAL A 50 -23.49 4.92 -9.61
CA VAL A 50 -24.89 4.60 -9.82
C VAL A 50 -25.00 3.46 -10.83
N VAL A 51 -25.78 2.43 -10.53
CA VAL A 51 -25.96 1.23 -11.35
C VAL A 51 -27.44 0.93 -11.52
N GLN A 52 -27.87 0.53 -12.70
CA GLN A 52 -29.26 0.20 -12.99
C GLN A 52 -29.39 -0.89 -14.04
N SER A 53 -30.17 -1.95 -13.77
CA SER A 53 -30.68 -2.85 -14.82
C SER A 53 -31.88 -2.21 -15.54
N PRO A 54 -32.10 -2.54 -16.82
CA PRO A 54 -33.24 -2.04 -17.55
C PRO A 54 -34.57 -2.29 -16.83
N GLY A 55 -35.32 -1.21 -16.55
CA GLY A 55 -36.63 -1.27 -15.88
C GLY A 55 -36.60 -1.52 -14.36
N GLU A 56 -35.39 -1.63 -13.77
CA GLU A 56 -35.25 -1.82 -12.33
C GLU A 56 -34.90 -0.51 -11.58
N ARG A 57 -34.86 -0.60 -10.26
CA ARG A 57 -34.45 0.52 -9.41
C ARG A 57 -32.95 0.81 -9.56
N ILE A 58 -32.59 2.05 -9.35
CA ILE A 58 -31.19 2.49 -9.22
C ILE A 58 -30.61 1.94 -7.92
N HIS A 59 -29.40 1.41 -8.01
CA HIS A 59 -28.52 1.10 -6.88
C HIS A 59 -27.34 2.06 -6.93
N PHE A 60 -26.95 2.60 -5.78
CA PHE A 60 -25.85 3.57 -5.76
C PHE A 60 -25.05 3.48 -4.46
N LYS A 61 -23.83 3.96 -4.54
CA LYS A 61 -22.95 4.19 -3.39
C LYS A 61 -22.28 5.54 -3.54
N LEU A 62 -22.29 6.33 -2.47
CA LEU A 62 -21.66 7.64 -2.38
C LEU A 62 -20.48 7.60 -1.42
N LEU A 63 -19.59 8.57 -1.58
CA LEU A 63 -18.49 8.82 -0.66
C LEU A 63 -19.03 9.27 0.71
N ASP A 64 -18.50 8.69 1.78
CA ASP A 64 -18.87 8.96 3.17
C ASP A 64 -17.70 9.52 4.00
N ASP A 65 -16.48 9.53 3.45
CA ASP A 65 -15.25 10.01 4.11
C ASP A 65 -14.55 11.08 3.24
N PHE A 66 -14.27 12.23 3.83
CA PHE A 66 -13.70 13.40 3.13
C PHE A 66 -12.21 13.64 3.44
N LYS A 67 -11.55 12.78 4.19
CA LYS A 67 -10.14 12.99 4.60
C LYS A 67 -9.19 13.28 3.45
N LYS A 68 -9.39 12.62 2.30
CA LYS A 68 -8.57 12.90 1.11
C LYS A 68 -8.83 14.29 0.54
N PHE A 69 -10.08 14.77 0.58
CA PHE A 69 -10.40 16.14 0.18
C PHE A 69 -9.81 17.17 1.15
N GLU A 70 -9.87 16.90 2.44
CA GLU A 70 -9.24 17.74 3.47
C GLU A 70 -7.71 17.84 3.24
N CYS A 71 -7.05 16.73 2.91
CA CYS A 71 -5.64 16.73 2.54
C CYS A 71 -5.33 17.58 1.29
N LEU A 72 -6.20 17.55 0.27
CA LEU A 72 -6.00 18.29 -0.97
C LEU A 72 -6.24 19.80 -0.81
N TYR A 73 -7.31 20.16 -0.13
CA TYR A 73 -7.79 21.55 -0.03
C TYR A 73 -7.42 22.21 1.28
N ARG A 74 -6.96 21.45 2.29
CA ARG A 74 -6.58 21.94 3.62
C ARG A 74 -7.67 22.85 4.22
N ASP A 75 -7.32 24.05 4.67
CA ASP A 75 -8.23 25.03 5.29
C ASP A 75 -9.25 25.60 4.31
N ALA A 76 -9.05 25.44 3.00
CA ALA A 76 -9.99 25.86 1.97
C ALA A 76 -11.10 24.84 1.68
N PHE A 77 -11.10 23.67 2.34
CA PHE A 77 -12.11 22.63 2.10
C PHE A 77 -13.46 22.99 2.74
N PRO A 78 -14.51 23.20 1.94
CA PRO A 78 -15.83 23.58 2.45
C PRO A 78 -16.64 22.33 2.90
N GLN A 79 -16.14 21.61 3.90
CA GLN A 79 -16.66 20.32 4.36
C GLN A 79 -18.16 20.32 4.60
N LYS A 80 -18.68 21.37 5.25
CA LYS A 80 -20.12 21.50 5.53
C LYS A 80 -20.95 21.57 4.25
N SER A 81 -20.53 22.42 3.30
CA SER A 81 -21.25 22.60 2.03
C SER A 81 -21.22 21.34 1.17
N ILE A 82 -20.09 20.62 1.16
CA ILE A 82 -19.96 19.34 0.43
C ILE A 82 -20.81 18.26 1.10
N GLY A 83 -20.88 18.22 2.43
CA GLY A 83 -21.75 17.33 3.16
C GLY A 83 -23.23 17.58 2.84
N GLU A 84 -23.66 18.83 2.74
CA GLU A 84 -25.02 19.23 2.33
C GLU A 84 -25.33 18.82 0.87
N LEU A 85 -24.34 18.99 -0.05
CA LEU A 85 -24.48 18.56 -1.45
C LEU A 85 -24.60 17.04 -1.57
N LEU A 86 -23.84 16.27 -0.79
CA LEU A 86 -23.95 14.81 -0.78
C LEU A 86 -25.30 14.34 -0.21
N ALA A 87 -25.77 14.94 0.87
CA ALA A 87 -27.08 14.63 1.42
C ALA A 87 -28.21 14.94 0.39
N TYR A 88 -28.08 16.05 -0.35
CA TYR A 88 -28.96 16.36 -1.45
C TYR A 88 -28.86 15.34 -2.59
N ALA A 89 -27.67 14.97 -3.01
CA ALA A 89 -27.45 13.94 -4.03
C ALA A 89 -28.06 12.60 -3.61
N GLU A 90 -27.83 12.18 -2.37
CA GLU A 90 -28.39 10.94 -1.82
C GLU A 90 -29.94 10.97 -1.85
N SER A 91 -30.54 12.07 -1.41
CA SER A 91 -31.99 12.22 -1.41
C SER A 91 -32.59 12.16 -2.82
N THR A 92 -31.93 12.79 -3.79
CA THR A 92 -32.33 12.80 -5.21
C THR A 92 -32.22 11.39 -5.81
N LEU A 93 -31.10 10.68 -5.57
CA LEU A 93 -30.92 9.31 -6.05
C LEU A 93 -31.89 8.33 -5.38
N ARG A 94 -32.18 8.49 -4.09
CA ARG A 94 -33.21 7.68 -3.39
C ARG A 94 -34.59 7.86 -4.01
N ARG A 95 -34.99 9.10 -4.34
CA ARG A 95 -36.23 9.39 -5.03
C ARG A 95 -36.25 8.74 -6.41
N ALA A 96 -35.21 8.94 -7.21
CA ALA A 96 -35.08 8.32 -8.53
C ALA A 96 -35.15 6.78 -8.45
N ALA A 97 -34.56 6.17 -7.41
CA ALA A 97 -34.67 4.73 -7.17
C ALA A 97 -36.10 4.28 -6.83
N GLN A 98 -36.85 5.07 -6.05
CA GLN A 98 -38.25 4.79 -5.72
C GLN A 98 -39.17 4.91 -6.97
N ASP A 99 -38.94 5.94 -7.78
CA ASP A 99 -39.70 6.23 -8.98
C ASP A 99 -39.26 5.37 -10.18
N ARG A 100 -38.20 4.58 -10.05
CA ARG A 100 -37.59 3.80 -11.13
C ARG A 100 -37.14 4.65 -12.32
N THR A 101 -36.75 5.88 -12.05
CA THR A 101 -36.21 6.80 -13.06
C THR A 101 -34.99 6.23 -13.73
N ALA A 102 -34.88 6.33 -15.05
CA ALA A 102 -33.69 5.87 -15.76
C ALA A 102 -32.47 6.78 -15.48
N ILE A 103 -31.26 6.21 -15.41
CA ILE A 103 -30.04 6.98 -15.13
C ILE A 103 -29.96 8.27 -15.98
N PRO A 104 -30.18 8.26 -17.30
CA PRO A 104 -30.09 9.48 -18.12
C PRO A 104 -31.11 10.56 -17.81
N GLU A 105 -32.19 10.21 -17.10
CA GLU A 105 -33.26 11.12 -16.72
C GLU A 105 -33.07 11.76 -15.33
N VAL A 106 -32.08 11.28 -14.58
CA VAL A 106 -31.74 11.83 -13.27
C VAL A 106 -30.97 13.13 -13.45
N SER A 107 -31.48 14.21 -12.88
CA SER A 107 -30.86 15.53 -12.88
C SER A 107 -30.78 16.11 -11.47
N PHE A 108 -29.81 16.99 -11.29
CA PHE A 108 -29.64 17.74 -10.04
C PHE A 108 -29.89 19.22 -10.31
N ASP A 109 -30.53 19.89 -9.36
CA ASP A 109 -30.83 21.35 -9.44
C ASP A 109 -29.57 22.17 -9.06
N THR A 110 -28.39 21.71 -9.44
CA THR A 110 -27.13 22.38 -9.17
C THR A 110 -26.07 21.99 -10.21
N ASP A 111 -25.26 22.94 -10.62
CA ASP A 111 -24.13 22.71 -11.55
C ASP A 111 -22.96 22.03 -10.89
N CYS A 112 -22.94 21.91 -9.55
CA CYS A 112 -21.86 21.25 -8.80
C CYS A 112 -21.93 19.72 -8.83
N LEU A 113 -23.10 19.14 -9.20
CA LEU A 113 -23.33 17.70 -9.23
C LEU A 113 -23.82 17.27 -10.60
N MET A 114 -23.25 16.21 -11.14
CA MET A 114 -23.66 15.65 -12.42
C MET A 114 -23.42 14.16 -12.51
N LEU A 115 -24.23 13.46 -13.31
CA LEU A 115 -23.93 12.10 -13.73
C LEU A 115 -23.15 12.12 -15.04
N ASP A 116 -22.11 11.30 -15.15
CA ASP A 116 -21.38 11.08 -16.42
C ASP A 116 -22.24 10.25 -17.39
N ALA A 117 -21.79 10.11 -18.63
CA ALA A 117 -22.45 9.28 -19.62
C ALA A 117 -22.52 7.80 -19.14
N PRO A 118 -23.70 7.16 -19.25
CA PRO A 118 -23.85 5.77 -18.80
C PRO A 118 -23.05 4.81 -19.67
N ARG A 119 -22.45 3.79 -19.01
CA ARG A 119 -21.64 2.74 -19.60
C ARG A 119 -22.24 1.38 -19.26
N PHE A 120 -21.92 0.35 -20.03
CA PHE A 120 -22.34 -1.03 -19.74
C PHE A 120 -21.53 -1.63 -18.59
N THR A 121 -22.20 -2.43 -17.76
CA THR A 121 -21.57 -3.29 -16.74
C THR A 121 -22.28 -4.61 -16.59
N SER A 122 -21.56 -5.61 -16.04
CA SER A 122 -22.10 -6.90 -15.66
C SER A 122 -21.39 -7.47 -14.43
N GLY A 123 -22.05 -8.36 -13.70
CA GLY A 123 -21.50 -8.93 -12.49
C GLY A 123 -22.32 -10.10 -11.94
N ALA A 124 -21.94 -10.57 -10.75
CA ALA A 124 -22.63 -11.65 -10.04
C ALA A 124 -23.98 -11.16 -9.44
N ASP A 125 -23.97 -9.96 -8.88
CA ASP A 125 -25.16 -9.29 -8.34
C ASP A 125 -24.96 -7.76 -8.40
N LYS A 126 -25.98 -7.01 -8.04
CA LYS A 126 -26.03 -5.55 -8.12
C LYS A 126 -25.14 -4.90 -7.06
N GLU A 127 -25.25 -5.36 -5.84
CA GLU A 127 -24.55 -4.83 -4.67
C GLU A 127 -23.03 -5.03 -4.85
N ALA A 128 -22.58 -6.23 -5.19
CA ALA A 128 -21.19 -6.50 -5.48
C ALA A 128 -20.65 -5.70 -6.68
N THR A 129 -21.52 -5.45 -7.68
CA THR A 129 -21.15 -4.62 -8.85
C THR A 129 -20.98 -3.15 -8.45
N VAL A 130 -21.86 -2.60 -7.62
CA VAL A 130 -21.74 -1.24 -7.09
C VAL A 130 -20.47 -1.09 -6.25
N GLU A 131 -20.22 -2.03 -5.34
CA GLU A 131 -19.01 -2.03 -4.50
C GLU A 131 -17.74 -2.04 -5.35
N ARG A 132 -17.63 -2.97 -6.29
CA ARG A 132 -16.47 -3.09 -7.17
C ARG A 132 -16.23 -1.81 -7.98
N LEU A 133 -17.28 -1.28 -8.63
CA LEU A 133 -17.17 -0.05 -9.42
C LEU A 133 -16.82 1.15 -8.55
N PHE A 134 -17.41 1.25 -7.35
CA PHE A 134 -17.08 2.32 -6.42
C PHE A 134 -15.60 2.33 -6.06
N GLU A 135 -15.03 1.17 -5.78
CA GLU A 135 -13.61 1.02 -5.48
C GLU A 135 -12.68 1.31 -6.66
N GLU A 136 -13.11 0.91 -7.87
CA GLU A 136 -12.31 1.11 -9.07
C GLU A 136 -12.29 2.58 -9.55
N VAL A 137 -13.39 3.33 -9.37
CA VAL A 137 -13.52 4.67 -9.99
C VAL A 137 -13.61 5.83 -9.01
N VAL A 138 -13.98 5.61 -7.75
CA VAL A 138 -14.04 6.68 -6.73
C VAL A 138 -12.69 6.78 -6.03
N VAL A 139 -11.75 7.45 -6.68
CA VAL A 139 -10.36 7.60 -6.19
C VAL A 139 -10.30 8.27 -4.81
N MET A 140 -11.30 9.09 -4.48
CA MET A 140 -11.42 9.79 -3.21
C MET A 140 -11.94 8.90 -2.08
N ALA A 141 -12.47 7.71 -2.38
CA ALA A 141 -12.88 6.77 -1.33
C ALA A 141 -11.68 6.36 -0.45
N PRO A 142 -11.90 6.15 0.86
CA PRO A 142 -10.88 5.57 1.70
C PRO A 142 -10.47 4.21 1.15
N ALA A 143 -9.19 3.90 1.20
CA ALA A 143 -8.73 2.56 0.85
C ALA A 143 -9.45 1.55 1.74
N ARG A 144 -9.97 0.46 1.16
CA ARG A 144 -10.59 -0.62 1.95
C ARG A 144 -9.67 -1.02 3.10
N LYS A 145 -10.25 -1.19 4.30
CA LYS A 145 -9.64 -2.04 5.34
C LYS A 145 -9.64 -3.47 4.77
N GLY A 146 -8.60 -3.82 4.02
CA GLY A 146 -8.51 -5.12 3.31
C GLY A 146 -8.19 -5.01 1.80
N ALA A 147 -8.38 -3.87 1.11
CA ALA A 147 -7.54 -3.56 -0.04
C ALA A 147 -6.14 -3.35 0.53
N LEU A 148 -5.17 -4.13 0.04
CA LEU A 148 -3.77 -3.96 0.37
C LEU A 148 -3.50 -2.46 0.39
N ALA A 149 -3.38 -1.88 1.60
CA ALA A 149 -2.93 -0.50 1.77
C ALA A 149 -1.78 -0.36 0.80
N SER A 150 -1.73 0.68 0.00
CA SER A 150 -0.70 0.79 -1.04
C SER A 150 0.62 0.48 -0.36
N PHE A 151 1.11 -0.75 -0.58
CA PHE A 151 2.28 -1.24 0.13
C PHE A 151 3.42 -0.29 -0.16
N GLU A 152 3.83 0.46 0.82
CA GLU A 152 4.95 1.36 0.73
C GLU A 152 6.20 0.62 1.18
N SER A 153 7.15 0.49 0.27
CA SER A 153 8.44 -0.11 0.60
C SER A 153 9.18 0.79 1.60
N MET A 154 9.83 0.18 2.55
CA MET A 154 10.59 0.85 3.59
C MET A 154 12.08 0.56 3.40
N ASP A 155 12.90 1.60 3.33
CA ASP A 155 14.36 1.47 3.28
C ASP A 155 14.99 1.23 4.68
N ASN A 156 16.29 0.92 4.72
CA ASN A 156 16.99 0.70 5.98
C ASN A 156 16.98 1.92 6.91
N PRO A 157 17.21 3.16 6.46
CA PRO A 157 17.15 4.34 7.32
C PRO A 157 15.81 4.47 8.04
N ARG A 158 14.70 4.26 7.36
CA ARG A 158 13.37 4.35 7.96
C ARG A 158 13.06 3.20 8.92
N ALA A 159 13.48 1.96 8.57
CA ALA A 159 13.36 0.82 9.47
C ALA A 159 14.18 1.05 10.76
N ARG A 160 15.39 1.58 10.65
CA ARG A 160 16.25 1.94 11.78
C ARG A 160 15.64 3.02 12.66
N GLU A 161 15.03 4.03 12.09
CA GLU A 161 14.34 5.08 12.84
C GLU A 161 13.25 4.47 13.73
N LEU A 162 12.37 3.64 13.16
CA LEU A 162 11.29 2.98 13.91
C LEU A 162 11.80 2.07 15.02
N VAL A 163 12.81 1.24 14.72
CA VAL A 163 13.38 0.32 15.71
C VAL A 163 14.16 1.05 16.78
N ASN A 164 14.91 2.10 16.45
CA ASN A 164 15.68 2.89 17.39
C ASN A 164 14.79 3.69 18.35
N ASP A 165 13.63 4.17 17.92
CA ASP A 165 12.66 4.83 18.82
C ASP A 165 12.15 3.88 19.89
N GLU A 166 11.89 2.62 19.54
CA GLU A 166 11.53 1.57 20.49
C GLU A 166 12.73 1.15 21.37
N LEU A 167 13.91 1.02 20.77
CA LEU A 167 15.14 0.65 21.49
C LEU A 167 15.52 1.72 22.53
N LYS A 168 15.36 3.00 22.24
CA LYS A 168 15.55 4.10 23.21
C LYS A 168 14.66 3.95 24.43
N ARG A 169 13.40 3.54 24.21
CA ARG A 169 12.43 3.34 25.32
C ARG A 169 12.82 2.17 26.21
N ILE A 170 13.39 1.09 25.61
CA ILE A 170 13.76 -0.12 26.31
C ILE A 170 15.13 0.02 27.00
N ALA A 171 16.12 0.48 26.27
CA ALA A 171 17.52 0.56 26.72
C ALA A 171 17.84 1.78 27.60
N GLY A 172 17.04 2.84 27.51
CA GLY A 172 17.28 4.06 28.28
C GLY A 172 18.69 4.63 28.05
N MET A 173 19.49 4.73 29.12
CA MET A 173 20.88 5.25 29.05
C MET A 173 21.85 4.34 28.28
N ASP A 174 21.53 3.07 28.11
CA ASP A 174 22.40 2.15 27.35
C ASP A 174 22.24 2.30 25.84
N PHE A 175 21.25 3.06 25.36
CA PHE A 175 20.99 3.24 23.93
C PHE A 175 22.20 3.74 23.15
N ASP A 176 22.91 4.76 23.68
CA ASP A 176 24.08 5.36 23.03
C ASP A 176 25.30 4.42 23.00
N ARG A 177 25.26 3.29 23.77
CA ARG A 177 26.29 2.23 23.77
C ARG A 177 25.96 1.11 22.80
N ILE A 178 24.73 1.11 22.22
CA ILE A 178 24.23 0.07 21.30
C ILE A 178 24.07 0.62 19.90
N ALA A 179 23.46 1.78 19.75
CA ALA A 179 23.17 2.37 18.45
C ALA A 179 24.16 3.46 18.09
N THR A 180 24.58 3.51 16.84
CA THR A 180 25.41 4.62 16.33
C THR A 180 24.58 5.91 16.27
N GLN A 181 25.22 7.06 16.53
CA GLN A 181 24.54 8.37 16.47
C GLN A 181 24.00 8.73 15.07
N GLN A 182 24.52 8.07 14.03
CA GLN A 182 24.08 8.25 12.66
C GLN A 182 23.40 6.96 12.18
N ASN A 183 22.07 7.02 12.01
CA ASN A 183 21.27 5.92 11.43
C ASN A 183 21.70 5.51 10.01
N GLN A 184 22.73 6.14 9.45
CA GLN A 184 23.13 6.01 8.04
C GLN A 184 24.33 5.07 7.81
N GLY A 185 24.86 4.43 8.85
CA GLY A 185 26.00 3.54 8.73
C GLY A 185 27.29 4.08 9.34
N VAL A 186 28.41 3.38 9.15
CA VAL A 186 29.70 3.67 9.75
C VAL A 186 30.74 3.93 8.66
N ILE A 187 31.58 4.94 8.86
CA ILE A 187 32.75 5.17 8.02
C ILE A 187 33.94 4.47 8.67
N LEU A 188 34.46 3.47 8.00
CA LEU A 188 35.66 2.75 8.40
C LEU A 188 36.88 3.30 7.68
N ASP A 189 37.88 3.77 8.42
CA ASP A 189 39.19 4.09 7.88
C ASP A 189 40.05 2.83 7.90
N TYR A 190 40.44 2.34 6.71
CA TYR A 190 41.26 1.14 6.56
C TYR A 190 42.32 1.38 5.51
N GLN A 191 43.60 1.21 5.90
CA GLN A 191 44.78 1.44 5.06
C GLN A 191 44.83 2.87 4.43
N GLY A 192 44.26 3.89 5.11
CA GLY A 192 44.24 5.28 4.63
C GLY A 192 43.09 5.59 3.68
N GLU A 193 42.21 4.63 3.42
CA GLU A 193 41.00 4.81 2.63
C GLU A 193 39.76 4.75 3.51
N LYS A 194 38.77 5.59 3.19
CA LYS A 194 37.48 5.64 3.90
C LYS A 194 36.44 4.80 3.19
N HIS A 195 35.94 3.79 3.87
CA HIS A 195 34.90 2.90 3.37
C HIS A 195 33.59 3.11 4.15
N PHE A 196 32.51 3.27 3.45
CA PHE A 196 31.18 3.32 4.05
C PHE A 196 30.61 1.91 4.18
N LEU A 197 30.18 1.54 5.40
CA LEU A 197 29.52 0.27 5.71
C LEU A 197 28.14 0.53 6.29
N ASP A 198 27.12 -0.15 5.78
CA ASP A 198 25.72 0.04 6.14
C ASP A 198 25.33 -0.78 7.38
N LEU A 199 25.85 -0.38 8.54
CA LEU A 199 25.55 -0.97 9.85
C LEU A 199 25.30 0.13 10.89
N ASN A 200 24.42 -0.12 11.86
CA ASN A 200 23.97 0.91 12.81
C ASN A 200 23.97 0.49 14.28
N LEU A 201 24.39 -0.73 14.57
CA LEU A 201 24.50 -1.22 15.95
C LEU A 201 25.97 -1.56 16.25
N LEU A 202 26.50 -0.94 17.28
CA LEU A 202 27.86 -1.17 17.75
C LEU A 202 27.87 -1.29 19.27
N THR A 203 28.31 -2.44 19.76
CA THR A 203 28.57 -2.67 21.17
C THR A 203 30.08 -2.80 21.41
N PRO A 204 30.57 -2.80 22.65
CA PRO A 204 31.99 -3.02 22.93
C PRO A 204 32.56 -4.35 22.37
N ARG A 205 31.72 -5.35 22.11
CA ARG A 205 32.12 -6.69 21.65
C ARG A 205 31.39 -7.16 20.40
N GLY A 206 30.43 -6.39 19.89
CA GLY A 206 29.59 -6.81 18.79
C GLY A 206 29.34 -5.72 17.76
N CYS A 207 29.02 -6.14 16.54
CA CYS A 207 28.52 -5.26 15.48
C CYS A 207 27.21 -5.82 14.92
N GLY A 208 26.30 -4.94 14.57
CA GLY A 208 24.99 -5.35 14.06
C GLY A 208 24.37 -4.35 13.09
N SER A 209 23.35 -4.79 12.43
CA SER A 209 22.55 -3.94 11.54
C SER A 209 21.07 -4.26 11.65
N VAL A 210 20.26 -3.22 11.70
CA VAL A 210 18.84 -3.30 11.40
C VAL A 210 18.67 -3.12 9.89
N ALA A 211 18.08 -4.12 9.24
CA ALA A 211 17.78 -4.10 7.82
C ALA A 211 16.27 -4.25 7.58
N SER A 212 15.78 -3.61 6.54
CA SER A 212 14.39 -3.72 6.13
C SER A 212 14.17 -4.93 5.24
N ALA A 213 13.14 -5.72 5.51
CA ALA A 213 12.55 -6.68 4.58
C ALA A 213 11.20 -6.19 4.04
N VAL A 214 10.82 -4.94 4.31
CA VAL A 214 9.55 -4.32 3.87
C VAL A 214 9.68 -3.85 2.42
N TYR A 215 9.69 -4.80 1.49
CA TYR A 215 9.75 -4.55 0.04
C TYR A 215 8.65 -5.31 -0.69
N LYS A 216 8.28 -4.82 -1.88
CA LYS A 216 7.23 -5.44 -2.72
C LYS A 216 7.62 -6.79 -3.29
N THR A 217 8.93 -7.07 -3.42
CA THR A 217 9.43 -8.28 -4.08
C THR A 217 10.48 -8.99 -3.24
N ALA A 218 10.48 -10.30 -3.28
CA ALA A 218 11.48 -11.15 -2.63
C ALA A 218 12.91 -10.83 -3.10
N GLN A 219 13.09 -10.47 -4.38
CA GLN A 219 14.39 -10.10 -4.92
C GLN A 219 14.97 -8.84 -4.24
N SER A 220 14.14 -7.83 -3.96
CA SER A 220 14.59 -6.61 -3.26
C SER A 220 15.02 -6.92 -1.83
N VAL A 221 14.30 -7.83 -1.15
CA VAL A 221 14.66 -8.32 0.18
C VAL A 221 16.01 -9.04 0.13
N GLU A 222 16.20 -9.96 -0.82
CA GLU A 222 17.45 -10.72 -1.00
C GLU A 222 18.65 -9.81 -1.22
N MET A 223 18.52 -8.82 -2.10
CA MET A 223 19.58 -7.84 -2.37
C MET A 223 19.96 -7.04 -1.13
N ASN A 224 18.96 -6.64 -0.32
CA ASN A 224 19.21 -5.89 0.91
C ASN A 224 19.89 -6.76 1.98
N LEU A 225 19.47 -8.01 2.14
CA LEU A 225 20.09 -8.99 3.02
C LEU A 225 21.56 -9.25 2.64
N LEU A 226 21.81 -9.49 1.35
CA LEU A 226 23.14 -9.72 0.83
C LEU A 226 24.09 -8.53 1.12
N LYS A 227 23.61 -7.30 0.89
CA LYS A 227 24.38 -6.09 1.16
C LYS A 227 24.68 -5.95 2.65
N SER A 228 23.67 -6.05 3.51
CA SER A 228 23.80 -5.88 4.96
C SER A 228 24.72 -6.95 5.57
N SER A 229 24.56 -8.21 5.19
CA SER A 229 25.42 -9.31 5.70
C SER A 229 26.88 -9.16 5.25
N ARG A 230 27.11 -8.68 4.02
CA ARG A 230 28.46 -8.44 3.50
C ARG A 230 29.16 -7.31 4.26
N ASP A 231 28.46 -6.22 4.52
CA ASP A 231 29.01 -5.07 5.26
C ASP A 231 29.34 -5.47 6.71
N LEU A 232 28.48 -6.25 7.37
CA LEU A 232 28.72 -6.80 8.70
C LEU A 232 29.94 -7.75 8.72
N THR A 233 30.02 -8.69 7.77
CA THR A 233 31.17 -9.60 7.65
C THR A 233 32.46 -8.81 7.43
N THR A 234 32.42 -7.77 6.60
CA THR A 234 33.61 -6.94 6.33
C THR A 234 34.05 -6.20 7.59
N TYR A 235 33.11 -5.59 8.31
CA TYR A 235 33.41 -4.85 9.53
C TYR A 235 33.96 -5.78 10.63
N SER A 236 33.32 -6.93 10.87
CA SER A 236 33.70 -7.89 11.89
C SER A 236 35.12 -8.41 11.67
N ARG A 237 35.45 -8.75 10.42
CA ARG A 237 36.83 -9.23 10.07
C ARG A 237 37.92 -8.17 10.28
N ILE A 238 37.63 -6.91 9.92
CA ILE A 238 38.60 -5.82 10.08
C ILE A 238 38.80 -5.45 11.54
N ARG A 239 37.73 -5.55 12.36
CA ARG A 239 37.74 -5.18 13.77
C ARG A 239 37.97 -6.36 14.74
N ASP A 240 38.09 -7.58 14.21
CA ASP A 240 38.25 -8.82 14.99
C ASP A 240 37.09 -8.98 16.01
N ILE A 241 35.86 -8.88 15.51
CA ILE A 241 34.62 -8.97 16.29
C ILE A 241 33.90 -10.26 15.92
N ASP A 242 33.57 -11.09 16.90
CA ASP A 242 32.92 -12.40 16.70
C ASP A 242 31.37 -12.29 16.91
N ASP A 243 30.87 -11.32 17.68
CA ASP A 243 29.45 -11.16 17.95
C ASP A 243 28.79 -10.29 16.88
N ILE A 244 28.11 -10.94 15.93
CA ILE A 244 27.51 -10.29 14.77
C ILE A 244 26.00 -10.46 14.81
N GLY A 245 25.25 -9.35 14.76
CA GLY A 245 23.77 -9.35 14.76
C GLY A 245 23.17 -8.81 13.46
N LEU A 246 22.24 -9.53 12.87
CA LEU A 246 21.39 -9.04 11.78
C LEU A 246 19.93 -9.09 12.20
N PHE A 247 19.27 -7.93 12.24
CA PHE A 247 17.92 -7.76 12.72
C PHE A 247 17.02 -7.25 11.60
N LEU A 248 15.99 -8.03 11.24
CA LEU A 248 15.16 -7.78 10.07
C LEU A 248 13.78 -7.32 10.48
N LEU A 249 13.39 -6.13 10.01
CA LEU A 249 12.01 -5.68 10.14
C LEU A 249 11.22 -6.22 8.95
N LEU A 250 10.25 -7.11 9.24
CA LEU A 250 9.37 -7.74 8.27
C LEU A 250 8.18 -6.86 7.91
N PRO A 251 7.59 -7.04 6.74
CA PRO A 251 6.29 -6.44 6.44
C PRO A 251 5.17 -7.12 7.23
N GLU A 252 4.10 -6.38 7.51
CA GLU A 252 2.86 -6.97 8.03
C GLU A 252 2.29 -7.96 7.00
N PRO A 253 1.92 -9.21 7.39
CA PRO A 253 1.39 -10.21 6.48
C PRO A 253 0.18 -9.77 5.67
N SER A 254 -0.66 -8.88 6.27
CA SER A 254 -1.87 -8.32 5.66
C SER A 254 -1.58 -7.20 4.64
N ALA A 255 -0.35 -6.68 4.57
CA ALA A 255 0.01 -5.55 3.74
C ALA A 255 0.50 -5.94 2.33
N ILE A 256 0.83 -7.21 2.11
CA ILE A 256 1.41 -7.73 0.86
C ILE A 256 0.56 -8.89 0.31
N ASP A 257 0.63 -9.12 -1.00
CA ASP A 257 0.04 -10.31 -1.62
C ASP A 257 0.55 -11.60 -0.93
N PRO A 258 -0.33 -12.53 -0.53
CA PRO A 258 0.05 -13.73 0.21
C PRO A 258 1.08 -14.62 -0.48
N LYS A 259 1.10 -14.64 -1.83
CA LYS A 259 2.08 -15.42 -2.59
C LYS A 259 3.46 -14.78 -2.54
N GLU A 260 3.50 -13.45 -2.62
CA GLU A 260 4.75 -12.71 -2.54
C GLU A 260 5.28 -12.69 -1.10
N TYR A 261 4.40 -12.56 -0.10
CA TYR A 261 4.78 -12.71 1.31
C TYR A 261 5.47 -14.06 1.58
N LYS A 262 4.88 -15.15 1.09
CA LYS A 262 5.46 -16.50 1.22
C LYS A 262 6.83 -16.64 0.52
N ARG A 263 7.04 -15.94 -0.60
CA ARG A 263 8.35 -15.90 -1.27
C ARG A 263 9.38 -15.14 -0.44
N ILE A 264 8.98 -14.02 0.15
CA ILE A 264 9.81 -13.24 1.06
C ILE A 264 10.21 -14.08 2.27
N GLU A 265 9.26 -14.76 2.91
CA GLU A 265 9.55 -15.69 4.02
C GLU A 265 10.57 -16.78 3.61
N GLY A 266 10.41 -17.36 2.42
CA GLY A 266 11.34 -18.36 1.90
C GLY A 266 12.77 -17.83 1.76
N VAL A 267 12.93 -16.63 1.19
CA VAL A 267 14.25 -15.99 1.06
C VAL A 267 14.85 -15.70 2.43
N ILE A 268 14.06 -15.16 3.36
CA ILE A 268 14.55 -14.85 4.72
C ILE A 268 15.00 -16.12 5.42
N HIS A 269 14.19 -17.18 5.41
CA HIS A 269 14.52 -18.45 6.04
C HIS A 269 15.83 -19.06 5.50
N ASP A 270 16.04 -19.00 4.18
CA ASP A 270 17.27 -19.49 3.56
C ASP A 270 18.50 -18.69 3.98
N TYR A 271 18.35 -17.37 4.16
CA TYR A 271 19.43 -16.50 4.63
C TYR A 271 19.69 -16.66 6.13
N GLU A 272 18.66 -16.74 6.96
CA GLU A 272 18.79 -17.01 8.40
C GLU A 272 19.63 -18.26 8.64
N TRP A 273 19.25 -19.37 7.99
CA TRP A 273 19.99 -20.62 8.12
C TRP A 273 21.47 -20.52 7.71
N LYS A 274 21.80 -19.79 6.63
CA LYS A 274 23.19 -19.59 6.17
C LYS A 274 23.97 -18.73 7.15
N LEU A 275 23.40 -17.61 7.56
CA LEU A 275 24.06 -16.63 8.42
C LEU A 275 24.27 -17.17 9.84
N GLU A 276 23.34 -17.93 10.39
CA GLU A 276 23.51 -18.60 11.69
C GLU A 276 24.69 -19.58 11.66
N ARG A 277 24.90 -20.29 10.54
CA ARG A 277 26.08 -21.16 10.37
C ARG A 277 27.37 -20.37 10.24
N ASP A 278 27.31 -19.15 9.75
CA ASP A 278 28.47 -18.24 9.70
C ASP A 278 28.67 -17.47 11.03
N GLY A 279 27.93 -17.83 12.10
CA GLY A 279 28.08 -17.27 13.45
C GLY A 279 27.29 -15.99 13.69
N PHE A 280 26.37 -15.61 12.81
CA PHE A 280 25.49 -14.48 13.04
C PHE A 280 24.36 -14.85 13.99
N ARG A 281 23.95 -13.91 14.85
CA ARG A 281 22.64 -13.91 15.44
C ARG A 281 21.68 -13.22 14.46
N VAL A 282 20.65 -13.93 14.02
CA VAL A 282 19.63 -13.39 13.13
C VAL A 282 18.27 -13.38 13.85
N ALA A 283 17.56 -12.27 13.75
CA ALA A 283 16.18 -12.17 14.24
C ALA A 283 15.34 -11.40 13.23
N SER A 284 14.16 -11.93 12.90
CA SER A 284 13.23 -11.35 11.93
C SER A 284 11.84 -11.21 12.54
N MET A 285 11.30 -9.99 12.58
CA MET A 285 10.02 -9.67 13.22
C MET A 285 9.25 -8.58 12.49
N PRO A 286 7.91 -8.64 12.45
CA PRO A 286 7.10 -7.58 11.87
C PRO A 286 6.95 -6.37 12.81
N SER A 287 7.17 -6.56 14.11
CA SER A 287 7.04 -5.52 15.12
C SER A 287 8.38 -4.89 15.46
N ALA A 288 8.51 -3.57 15.26
CA ALA A 288 9.68 -2.80 15.66
C ALA A 288 9.96 -2.89 17.17
N ALA A 289 8.92 -2.99 18.00
CA ALA A 289 9.05 -3.10 19.44
C ALA A 289 9.61 -4.48 19.87
N GLU A 290 9.20 -5.55 19.22
CA GLU A 290 9.74 -6.90 19.47
C GLU A 290 11.18 -7.01 18.98
N LEU A 291 11.46 -6.48 17.79
CA LEU A 291 12.81 -6.44 17.24
C LEU A 291 13.78 -5.64 18.13
N ALA A 292 13.31 -4.52 18.68
CA ALA A 292 14.09 -3.71 19.62
C ALA A 292 14.42 -4.46 20.92
N ARG A 293 13.54 -5.33 21.42
CA ARG A 293 13.82 -6.20 22.59
C ARG A 293 14.90 -7.22 22.25
N GLU A 294 14.81 -7.87 21.10
CA GLU A 294 15.83 -8.81 20.63
C GLU A 294 17.21 -8.15 20.48
N ILE A 295 17.26 -6.93 19.96
CA ILE A 295 18.48 -6.14 19.87
C ILE A 295 19.04 -5.85 21.27
N TYR A 296 18.20 -5.44 22.22
CA TYR A 296 18.65 -5.15 23.58
C TYR A 296 19.16 -6.41 24.28
N ASP A 297 18.46 -7.54 24.13
CA ASP A 297 18.89 -8.83 24.71
C ASP A 297 20.20 -9.35 24.09
N TRP A 298 20.41 -9.09 22.81
CA TRP A 298 21.71 -9.37 22.17
C TRP A 298 22.81 -8.46 22.69
N ALA A 299 22.56 -7.16 22.86
CA ALA A 299 23.56 -6.19 23.26
C ALA A 299 23.92 -6.27 24.77
N LYS A 300 22.95 -6.64 25.62
CA LYS A 300 23.05 -6.61 27.09
C LYS A 300 24.30 -7.31 27.67
N PRO A 301 24.73 -8.50 27.20
CA PRO A 301 25.95 -9.14 27.72
C PRO A 301 27.22 -8.33 27.47
N ALA A 302 27.26 -7.52 26.43
CA ALA A 302 28.41 -6.68 26.09
C ALA A 302 28.42 -5.32 26.82
N LEU A 303 27.31 -4.98 27.51
CA LEU A 303 27.16 -3.73 28.27
C LEU A 303 27.53 -3.90 29.76
N ALA A 304 27.51 -5.15 30.25
CA ALA A 304 27.92 -5.49 31.60
C ALA A 304 29.45 -5.48 31.71
#